data_9f2244a49a2ece95bcaccbf15d64be97
#
_entry.id   9f2244a49a2ece95bcaccbf15d64be97
#
_cell.length_a   1.000
_cell.length_b   1.000
_cell.length_c   1.000
_cell.angle_alpha   90.00
_cell.angle_beta   90.00
_cell.angle_gamma   90.00
#
_symmetry.space_group_name_H-M   'P 1'
#
loop_
_entity.id
_entity.type
_entity.pdbx_description
1 polymer ?
#
loop_
_entity_poly.entity_id
_entity_poly.type
_entity_poly.pdbx_seq_one_letter_code
_entity_poly.pdbx_strand_id
1 'polypeptide(L)'
;KIEETKKEIVEIIGCGESEILAVSGKTGEGVSQLLEEITARVPAPKYEYADRPRALIFDFEYSEHQGMIVYVRVTDGVIKKGDDLMLGASKERFVASETGIFSPQKNSCASLSAGEIGYIVTNIKKASIGTVGDSVLSAKDPLPPLGGYLQPRPVVWASIYPESQDDLDKFRQSLERLKLSDSSLSYEEESSGALGRGFRCGFLGMLHMEIIMERLKREFGLKLIAAVPTITYKVEMLDGKIKEIYSPMNFPEDSQINKIYEPWVDMQIIIPPERIGQAVQLLYEHEAEVGEVEQFGLRRSTINVKMSLRELMRNFFDALKSATAGYGSLNYKIAEMREAAKGSVVKLDIWVAEELVPAFSRIVSRQKVQKDAESAVEKLRELIPRALFTIKIQAKSMGRILAARSIAPMKKDVTGYLYGGDITRKMKLWQKQKKGKEKMKKLGKGRADIPHDVFIKMMQG
;
A
#
# COMPACT_ATOMS: atom_id res chain seq x y z
N LYS A 1 28.07 26.45 11.60
CA LYS A 1 26.77 25.77 11.40
C LYS A 1 26.01 25.52 12.71
N ILE A 2 26.72 25.22 13.86
CA ILE A 2 26.02 24.97 15.15
C ILE A 2 25.18 26.16 15.57
N GLU A 3 25.74 27.33 15.57
CA GLU A 3 25.04 28.58 15.98
C GLU A 3 23.89 28.96 15.00
N GLU A 4 24.06 28.69 13.71
CA GLU A 4 23.00 28.90 12.72
C GLU A 4 21.84 27.93 12.98
N THR A 5 22.15 26.65 13.24
CA THR A 5 21.14 25.64 13.54
C THR A 5 20.40 25.92 14.85
N LYS A 6 21.10 26.41 15.89
CA LYS A 6 20.46 26.83 17.14
C LYS A 6 19.46 27.98 16.91
N LYS A 7 19.84 28.98 16.12
CA LYS A 7 18.94 30.11 15.79
C LYS A 7 17.72 29.61 15.01
N GLU A 8 17.90 28.74 14.03
CA GLU A 8 16.78 28.12 13.32
C GLU A 8 15.84 27.36 14.26
N ILE A 9 16.37 26.61 15.23
CA ILE A 9 15.56 25.89 16.23
C ILE A 9 14.78 26.88 17.11
N VAL A 10 15.41 27.95 17.57
CA VAL A 10 14.76 29.01 18.37
C VAL A 10 13.60 29.64 17.59
N GLU A 11 13.82 29.98 16.31
CA GLU A 11 12.77 30.53 15.44
C GLU A 11 11.60 29.59 15.23
N ILE A 12 11.90 28.29 15.09
CA ILE A 12 10.91 27.27 14.78
C ILE A 12 10.08 26.88 15.99
N ILE A 13 10.74 26.62 17.12
CA ILE A 13 10.11 26.05 18.32
C ILE A 13 9.68 27.15 19.31
N GLY A 14 10.30 28.31 19.23
CA GLY A 14 10.08 29.40 20.17
C GLY A 14 10.71 29.15 21.54
N CYS A 15 11.72 28.28 21.63
CA CYS A 15 12.45 27.99 22.87
C CYS A 15 13.61 28.97 23.11
N GLY A 16 14.14 28.97 24.32
CA GLY A 16 15.37 29.70 24.63
C GLY A 16 16.62 28.99 24.08
N GLU A 17 17.63 29.71 23.67
CA GLU A 17 18.88 29.13 23.15
C GLU A 17 19.57 28.19 24.18
N SER A 18 19.41 28.51 25.49
CA SER A 18 19.91 27.71 26.60
C SER A 18 19.20 26.36 26.80
N GLU A 19 18.05 26.15 26.16
CA GLU A 19 17.29 24.90 26.22
C GLU A 19 17.76 23.92 25.16
N ILE A 20 18.65 24.32 24.26
CA ILE A 20 19.15 23.50 23.15
C ILE A 20 20.46 22.83 23.58
N LEU A 21 20.45 21.52 23.64
CA LEU A 21 21.63 20.70 23.92
C LEU A 21 22.32 20.25 22.63
N ALA A 22 23.62 20.51 22.54
CA ALA A 22 24.43 20.04 21.42
C ALA A 22 25.05 18.66 21.75
N VAL A 23 24.77 17.67 20.90
CA VAL A 23 25.26 16.31 21.09
C VAL A 23 25.85 15.75 19.79
N SER A 24 26.80 14.83 19.91
CA SER A 24 27.38 14.12 18.78
C SER A 24 27.17 12.62 18.94
N GLY A 25 26.27 12.04 18.13
CA GLY A 25 26.07 10.59 18.10
C GLY A 25 27.31 9.79 17.61
N LYS A 26 28.24 10.46 16.89
CA LYS A 26 29.47 9.83 16.40
C LYS A 26 30.55 9.75 17.48
N THR A 27 30.72 10.80 18.27
CA THR A 27 31.79 10.89 19.29
C THR A 27 31.30 10.59 20.69
N GLY A 28 30.01 10.63 20.95
CA GLY A 28 29.42 10.52 22.28
C GLY A 28 29.45 11.82 23.09
N GLU A 29 29.95 12.93 22.52
CA GLU A 29 30.02 14.22 23.19
C GLU A 29 28.62 14.72 23.52
N GLY A 30 28.41 15.17 24.77
CA GLY A 30 27.13 15.70 25.26
C GLY A 30 26.05 14.65 25.53
N VAL A 31 26.25 13.38 25.20
CA VAL A 31 25.23 12.32 25.35
C VAL A 31 24.89 12.06 26.84
N SER A 32 25.89 12.00 27.73
CA SER A 32 25.62 11.82 29.17
C SER A 32 24.78 12.95 29.73
N GLN A 33 25.11 14.20 29.39
CA GLN A 33 24.34 15.36 29.81
C GLN A 33 22.90 15.31 29.26
N LEU A 34 22.70 14.89 28.00
CA LEU A 34 21.37 14.73 27.44
C LEU A 34 20.54 13.70 28.24
N LEU A 35 21.12 12.56 28.62
CA LEU A 35 20.44 11.55 29.40
C LEU A 35 20.06 12.05 30.81
N GLU A 36 20.93 12.83 31.45
CA GLU A 36 20.65 13.46 32.73
C GLU A 36 19.50 14.46 32.62
N GLU A 37 19.51 15.31 31.60
CA GLU A 37 18.44 16.29 31.34
C GLU A 37 17.09 15.62 31.02
N ILE A 38 17.10 14.53 30.27
CA ILE A 38 15.88 13.74 30.01
C ILE A 38 15.29 13.23 31.33
N THR A 39 16.11 12.64 32.20
CA THR A 39 15.63 12.10 33.47
C THR A 39 15.17 13.17 34.45
N ALA A 40 15.76 14.38 34.38
CA ALA A 40 15.41 15.51 35.23
C ALA A 40 14.17 16.27 34.77
N ARG A 41 13.98 16.43 33.45
CA ARG A 41 12.93 17.32 32.88
C ARG A 41 11.70 16.58 32.38
N VAL A 42 11.83 15.33 31.91
CA VAL A 42 10.67 14.58 31.42
C VAL A 42 9.85 14.06 32.62
N PRO A 43 8.58 14.46 32.75
CA PRO A 43 7.76 14.03 33.87
C PRO A 43 7.53 12.52 33.83
N ALA A 44 7.48 11.89 35.01
CA ALA A 44 7.12 10.49 35.13
C ALA A 44 5.71 10.23 34.55
N PRO A 45 5.43 9.02 34.05
CA PRO A 45 4.10 8.67 33.57
C PRO A 45 3.04 8.90 34.68
N LYS A 46 1.92 9.53 34.30
CA LYS A 46 0.79 9.70 35.21
C LYS A 46 -0.16 8.52 35.04
N TYR A 47 -0.68 8.02 36.14
CA TYR A 47 -1.73 7.00 36.18
C TYR A 47 -2.91 7.50 37.01
N GLU A 48 -4.12 7.11 36.60
CA GLU A 48 -5.36 7.54 37.26
C GLU A 48 -5.82 6.55 38.33
N TYR A 49 -5.51 5.25 38.13
CA TYR A 49 -6.00 4.16 38.95
C TYR A 49 -4.85 3.29 39.44
N ALA A 50 -4.63 3.26 40.73
CA ALA A 50 -3.55 2.45 41.32
C ALA A 50 -3.90 0.96 41.43
N ASP A 51 -5.18 0.65 41.67
CA ASP A 51 -5.63 -0.70 42.03
C ASP A 51 -6.22 -1.52 40.89
N ARG A 52 -6.50 -0.88 39.76
CA ARG A 52 -7.13 -1.52 38.61
C ARG A 52 -6.23 -1.49 37.40
N PRO A 53 -5.79 -2.65 36.90
CA PRO A 53 -4.88 -2.70 35.77
C PRO A 53 -5.56 -2.30 34.47
N ARG A 54 -4.84 -1.47 33.67
CA ARG A 54 -5.15 -1.14 32.30
C ARG A 54 -3.87 -1.02 31.52
N ALA A 55 -3.79 -1.65 30.36
CA ALA A 55 -2.63 -1.57 29.50
C ALA A 55 -3.03 -1.43 28.03
N LEU A 56 -2.22 -0.72 27.25
CA LEU A 56 -2.34 -0.58 25.80
C LEU A 56 -1.57 -1.69 25.11
N ILE A 57 -2.21 -2.41 24.19
CA ILE A 57 -1.53 -3.33 23.28
C ILE A 57 -0.94 -2.52 22.12
N PHE A 58 0.39 -2.51 22.00
CA PHE A 58 1.05 -1.82 20.91
C PHE A 58 1.63 -2.79 19.85
N ASP A 59 1.78 -4.08 20.19
CA ASP A 59 2.19 -5.14 19.27
C ASP A 59 1.79 -6.51 19.83
N PHE A 60 1.89 -7.57 19.03
CA PHE A 60 1.70 -8.94 19.50
C PHE A 60 2.43 -9.93 18.59
N GLU A 61 2.69 -11.11 19.10
CA GLU A 61 3.16 -12.25 18.33
C GLU A 61 2.31 -13.48 18.61
N TYR A 62 2.34 -14.44 17.72
CA TYR A 62 1.67 -15.72 17.90
C TYR A 62 2.68 -16.86 17.98
N SER A 63 2.57 -17.67 19.05
CA SER A 63 3.35 -18.87 19.26
C SER A 63 2.42 -20.09 19.29
N GLU A 64 2.76 -21.15 18.59
CA GLU A 64 1.98 -22.40 18.59
C GLU A 64 1.86 -23.01 20.03
N HIS A 65 2.87 -22.79 20.86
CA HIS A 65 2.92 -23.32 22.22
C HIS A 65 2.27 -22.40 23.25
N GLN A 66 2.46 -21.09 23.12
CA GLN A 66 2.02 -20.09 24.11
C GLN A 66 0.79 -19.29 23.66
N GLY A 67 0.26 -19.58 22.46
CA GLY A 67 -0.83 -18.80 21.89
C GLY A 67 -0.40 -17.37 21.56
N MET A 68 -1.31 -16.43 21.73
CA MET A 68 -1.04 -15.01 21.50
C MET A 68 -0.27 -14.42 22.69
N ILE A 69 0.84 -13.74 22.38
CA ILE A 69 1.65 -12.99 23.34
C ILE A 69 1.45 -11.51 22.98
N VAL A 70 0.86 -10.73 23.87
CA VAL A 70 0.61 -9.31 23.65
C VAL A 70 1.73 -8.48 24.27
N TYR A 71 2.19 -7.47 23.52
CA TYR A 71 3.17 -6.50 23.97
C TYR A 71 2.42 -5.26 24.44
N VAL A 72 2.63 -4.91 25.70
CA VAL A 72 1.79 -3.94 26.37
C VAL A 72 2.61 -2.83 27.02
N ARG A 73 2.01 -1.64 27.05
CA ARG A 73 2.39 -0.55 27.95
C ARG A 73 1.32 -0.45 29.04
N VAL A 74 1.70 -0.70 30.25
CA VAL A 74 0.79 -0.57 31.41
C VAL A 74 0.56 0.92 31.66
N THR A 75 -0.70 1.36 31.60
CA THR A 75 -1.09 2.74 31.86
C THR A 75 -1.55 2.96 33.28
N ASP A 76 -2.19 1.97 33.88
CA ASP A 76 -2.74 2.03 35.25
C ASP A 76 -2.57 0.71 35.99
N GLY A 77 -2.45 0.78 37.30
CA GLY A 77 -2.39 -0.38 38.18
C GLY A 77 -1.17 -1.27 37.97
N VAL A 78 -1.35 -2.53 38.32
CA VAL A 78 -0.31 -3.57 38.24
C VAL A 78 -0.91 -4.84 37.65
N ILE A 79 -0.25 -5.42 36.67
CA ILE A 79 -0.59 -6.71 36.05
C ILE A 79 0.36 -7.77 36.60
N LYS A 80 -0.16 -8.85 37.15
CA LYS A 80 0.62 -9.96 37.73
C LYS A 80 0.40 -11.25 36.95
N LYS A 81 1.37 -12.11 36.99
CA LYS A 81 1.17 -13.50 36.58
C LYS A 81 0.02 -14.14 37.35
N GLY A 82 -0.91 -14.78 36.63
CA GLY A 82 -2.10 -15.41 37.20
C GLY A 82 -3.32 -14.50 37.25
N ASP A 83 -3.22 -13.23 36.91
CA ASP A 83 -4.35 -12.31 36.86
C ASP A 83 -5.38 -12.73 35.80
N ASP A 84 -6.66 -12.57 36.18
CA ASP A 84 -7.80 -12.79 35.27
C ASP A 84 -8.08 -11.48 34.52
N LEU A 85 -7.76 -11.47 33.24
CA LEU A 85 -7.76 -10.30 32.38
C LEU A 85 -8.74 -10.46 31.21
N MET A 86 -9.03 -9.34 30.49
CA MET A 86 -9.84 -9.35 29.30
C MET A 86 -9.34 -8.33 28.28
N LEU A 87 -9.59 -8.60 27.01
CA LEU A 87 -9.39 -7.65 25.92
C LEU A 87 -10.57 -6.67 25.85
N GLY A 88 -10.27 -5.39 25.66
CA GLY A 88 -11.27 -4.31 25.68
C GLY A 88 -12.27 -4.36 24.53
N ALA A 89 -11.81 -4.67 23.31
CA ALA A 89 -12.63 -4.71 22.12
C ALA A 89 -13.42 -6.02 21.98
N SER A 90 -12.74 -7.16 22.02
CA SER A 90 -13.37 -8.47 21.83
C SER A 90 -14.09 -9.01 23.07
N LYS A 91 -13.81 -8.46 24.24
CA LYS A 91 -14.29 -8.95 25.56
C LYS A 91 -13.83 -10.38 25.87
N GLU A 92 -12.85 -10.90 25.14
CA GLU A 92 -12.30 -12.23 25.39
C GLU A 92 -11.51 -12.23 26.69
N ARG A 93 -11.80 -13.21 27.56
CA ARG A 93 -11.15 -13.39 28.87
C ARG A 93 -9.98 -14.34 28.75
N PHE A 94 -8.93 -14.06 29.53
CA PHE A 94 -7.74 -14.91 29.59
C PHE A 94 -7.03 -14.74 30.93
N VAL A 95 -6.22 -15.73 31.30
CA VAL A 95 -5.34 -15.65 32.44
C VAL A 95 -3.93 -15.31 31.99
N ALA A 96 -3.29 -14.32 32.60
CA ALA A 96 -1.90 -13.98 32.36
C ALA A 96 -0.99 -15.14 32.78
N SER A 97 -0.67 -16.05 31.88
CA SER A 97 0.15 -17.23 32.22
C SER A 97 1.59 -16.87 32.49
N GLU A 98 2.09 -15.80 31.87
CA GLU A 98 3.39 -15.22 32.14
C GLU A 98 3.33 -13.71 31.85
N THR A 99 4.10 -12.95 32.64
CA THR A 99 4.40 -11.54 32.44
C THR A 99 5.91 -11.36 32.37
N GLY A 100 6.40 -10.39 31.57
CA GLY A 100 7.84 -10.16 31.46
C GLY A 100 8.19 -8.86 30.76
N ILE A 101 9.47 -8.53 30.78
CA ILE A 101 10.07 -7.35 30.14
C ILE A 101 11.08 -7.77 29.09
N PHE A 102 11.53 -6.81 28.28
CA PHE A 102 12.59 -7.00 27.27
C PHE A 102 13.91 -6.40 27.75
N SER A 103 15.03 -7.21 27.69
CA SER A 103 16.37 -6.74 28.08
C SER A 103 17.50 -7.57 27.41
N PRO A 104 17.80 -7.44 26.16
CA PRO A 104 16.92 -7.26 24.99
C PRO A 104 16.01 -8.47 24.75
N GLN A 105 16.35 -9.62 25.32
CA GLN A 105 15.55 -10.86 25.26
C GLN A 105 14.33 -10.77 26.20
N LYS A 106 13.33 -11.63 25.97
CA LYS A 106 12.21 -11.79 26.86
C LYS A 106 12.65 -12.35 28.21
N ASN A 107 12.44 -11.59 29.26
CA ASN A 107 12.75 -12.00 30.65
C ASN A 107 11.45 -11.99 31.46
N SER A 108 11.10 -13.14 31.99
CA SER A 108 9.91 -13.28 32.87
C SER A 108 10.06 -12.43 34.13
N CYS A 109 9.01 -11.75 34.52
CA CYS A 109 8.91 -11.03 35.81
C CYS A 109 7.59 -11.32 36.50
N ALA A 110 7.54 -11.06 37.80
CA ALA A 110 6.35 -11.36 38.61
C ALA A 110 5.18 -10.41 38.32
N SER A 111 5.46 -9.19 37.91
CA SER A 111 4.45 -8.15 37.65
C SER A 111 4.97 -7.08 36.70
N LEU A 112 4.04 -6.37 36.06
CA LEU A 112 4.24 -5.16 35.29
C LEU A 112 3.45 -4.02 35.93
N SER A 113 4.12 -2.92 36.27
CA SER A 113 3.54 -1.77 36.94
C SER A 113 3.21 -0.65 35.95
N ALA A 114 2.36 0.29 36.33
CA ALA A 114 2.05 1.47 35.54
C ALA A 114 3.32 2.21 35.08
N GLY A 115 3.40 2.52 33.77
CA GLY A 115 4.57 3.10 33.11
C GLY A 115 5.51 2.08 32.49
N GLU A 116 5.45 0.81 32.87
CA GLU A 116 6.33 -0.23 32.31
C GLU A 116 5.82 -0.75 30.95
N ILE A 117 6.76 -1.15 30.13
CA ILE A 117 6.55 -1.85 28.87
C ILE A 117 7.00 -3.31 29.04
N GLY A 118 6.15 -4.23 28.61
CA GLY A 118 6.46 -5.64 28.72
C GLY A 118 5.58 -6.51 27.85
N TYR A 119 5.54 -7.79 28.14
CA TYR A 119 4.70 -8.75 27.43
C TYR A 119 3.83 -9.56 28.40
N ILE A 120 2.70 -10.05 27.90
CA ILE A 120 1.79 -10.95 28.61
C ILE A 120 1.50 -12.14 27.69
N VAL A 121 1.72 -13.35 28.19
CA VAL A 121 1.34 -14.59 27.52
C VAL A 121 -0.11 -14.91 27.87
N THR A 122 -0.98 -14.93 26.83
CA THR A 122 -2.43 -15.04 27.03
C THR A 122 -2.97 -16.47 26.90
N ASN A 123 -2.23 -17.39 26.25
CA ASN A 123 -2.69 -18.72 25.84
C ASN A 123 -3.91 -18.73 24.90
N ILE A 124 -4.31 -17.59 24.36
CA ILE A 124 -5.39 -17.50 23.37
C ILE A 124 -4.89 -18.11 22.05
N LYS A 125 -5.52 -19.19 21.61
CA LYS A 125 -5.14 -19.88 20.36
C LYS A 125 -5.75 -19.29 19.10
N LYS A 126 -6.73 -18.39 19.23
CA LYS A 126 -7.38 -17.70 18.11
C LYS A 126 -6.68 -16.38 17.87
N ALA A 127 -5.85 -16.31 16.85
CA ALA A 127 -5.04 -15.15 16.54
C ALA A 127 -5.83 -13.91 16.06
N SER A 128 -7.06 -14.07 15.61
CA SER A 128 -7.91 -12.97 15.11
C SER A 128 -8.58 -12.12 16.20
N ILE A 129 -8.34 -12.41 17.48
CA ILE A 129 -9.07 -11.79 18.60
C ILE A 129 -8.34 -10.56 19.14
N GLY A 130 -7.00 -10.54 19.10
CA GLY A 130 -6.22 -9.41 19.58
C GLY A 130 -5.87 -8.46 18.44
N THR A 131 -6.00 -7.16 18.67
CA THR A 131 -5.63 -6.13 17.71
C THR A 131 -4.75 -5.08 18.37
N VAL A 132 -3.79 -4.54 17.61
CA VAL A 132 -2.97 -3.41 18.05
C VAL A 132 -3.88 -2.20 18.32
N GLY A 133 -3.63 -1.51 19.44
CA GLY A 133 -4.46 -0.40 19.90
C GLY A 133 -5.57 -0.79 20.86
N ASP A 134 -5.85 -2.09 21.05
CA ASP A 134 -6.80 -2.57 22.05
C ASP A 134 -6.23 -2.45 23.49
N SER A 135 -7.09 -2.59 24.46
CA SER A 135 -6.74 -2.49 25.88
C SER A 135 -6.80 -3.84 26.57
N VAL A 136 -5.84 -4.12 27.45
CA VAL A 136 -5.91 -5.20 28.43
C VAL A 136 -6.48 -4.63 29.72
N LEU A 137 -7.51 -5.26 30.25
CA LEU A 137 -8.28 -4.82 31.42
C LEU A 137 -8.42 -5.93 32.45
N SER A 138 -8.71 -5.59 33.70
CA SER A 138 -9.15 -6.58 34.70
C SER A 138 -10.48 -7.20 34.25
N ALA A 139 -10.61 -8.54 34.34
CA ALA A 139 -11.87 -9.21 34.02
C ALA A 139 -12.92 -9.05 35.13
N LYS A 140 -12.50 -8.76 36.38
CA LYS A 140 -13.39 -8.62 37.53
C LYS A 140 -13.99 -7.23 37.66
N ASP A 141 -13.15 -6.20 37.51
CA ASP A 141 -13.54 -4.78 37.59
C ASP A 141 -12.88 -3.99 36.43
N PRO A 142 -13.44 -4.08 35.22
CA PRO A 142 -12.82 -3.46 34.05
C PRO A 142 -12.97 -1.96 34.09
N LEU A 143 -11.85 -1.26 33.88
CA LEU A 143 -11.84 0.15 33.51
C LEU A 143 -12.40 0.35 32.10
N PRO A 144 -12.86 1.56 31.75
CA PRO A 144 -13.12 1.89 30.35
C PRO A 144 -11.87 1.63 29.50
N PRO A 145 -12.00 1.02 28.31
CA PRO A 145 -10.88 0.88 27.38
C PRO A 145 -10.23 2.23 27.09
N LEU A 146 -8.93 2.21 26.78
CA LEU A 146 -8.22 3.42 26.37
C LEU A 146 -8.88 4.00 25.12
N GLY A 147 -9.05 5.31 25.10
CA GLY A 147 -9.66 6.01 23.96
C GLY A 147 -8.77 5.97 22.71
N GLY A 148 -9.38 6.19 21.54
CA GLY A 148 -8.66 6.26 20.28
C GLY A 148 -8.47 4.92 19.56
N TYR A 149 -9.00 3.81 20.07
CA TYR A 149 -9.04 2.56 19.32
C TYR A 149 -9.93 2.70 18.10
N LEU A 150 -9.31 2.57 16.92
CA LEU A 150 -9.99 2.53 15.64
C LEU A 150 -9.57 1.26 14.91
N GLN A 151 -10.54 0.51 14.45
CA GLN A 151 -10.26 -0.64 13.61
C GLN A 151 -9.68 -0.14 12.27
N PRO A 152 -8.44 -0.50 11.93
CA PRO A 152 -7.83 -0.05 10.68
C PRO A 152 -8.63 -0.57 9.49
N ARG A 153 -8.93 0.33 8.55
CA ARG A 153 -9.63 -0.02 7.30
C ARG A 153 -8.67 0.14 6.14
N PRO A 154 -8.57 -0.85 5.26
CA PRO A 154 -7.77 -0.73 4.06
C PRO A 154 -8.28 0.39 3.16
N VAL A 155 -7.36 1.16 2.61
CA VAL A 155 -7.64 2.25 1.65
C VAL A 155 -6.99 2.01 0.29
N VAL A 156 -5.94 1.18 0.25
CA VAL A 156 -5.23 0.76 -0.96
C VAL A 156 -5.42 -0.73 -1.14
N TRP A 157 -5.76 -1.15 -2.35
CA TRP A 157 -5.96 -2.54 -2.69
C TRP A 157 -5.10 -2.93 -3.88
N ALA A 158 -4.48 -4.10 -3.80
CA ALA A 158 -3.76 -4.68 -4.93
C ALA A 158 -4.06 -6.17 -5.03
N SER A 159 -4.22 -6.65 -6.26
CA SER A 159 -4.29 -8.09 -6.53
C SER A 159 -2.89 -8.62 -6.66
N ILE A 160 -2.57 -9.66 -5.88
CA ILE A 160 -1.24 -10.25 -5.81
C ILE A 160 -1.35 -11.71 -6.26
N TYR A 161 -0.47 -12.09 -7.18
CA TYR A 161 -0.44 -13.43 -7.76
C TYR A 161 0.93 -14.05 -7.56
N PRO A 162 1.04 -15.34 -7.26
CA PRO A 162 2.32 -16.02 -7.26
C PRO A 162 2.83 -16.19 -8.69
N GLU A 163 4.15 -16.12 -8.88
CA GLU A 163 4.78 -16.33 -10.19
C GLU A 163 4.54 -17.78 -10.70
N SER A 164 4.55 -18.76 -9.78
CA SER A 164 4.12 -20.13 -10.04
C SER A 164 2.84 -20.44 -9.27
N GLN A 165 1.87 -21.07 -9.93
CA GLN A 165 0.64 -21.53 -9.27
C GLN A 165 0.89 -22.62 -8.22
N ASP A 166 2.03 -23.30 -8.26
CA ASP A 166 2.45 -24.26 -7.23
C ASP A 166 2.71 -23.58 -5.88
N ASP A 167 3.04 -22.29 -5.89
CA ASP A 167 3.26 -21.50 -4.67
C ASP A 167 1.97 -20.94 -4.04
N LEU A 168 0.79 -21.19 -4.62
CA LEU A 168 -0.47 -20.59 -4.15
C LEU A 168 -0.79 -20.95 -2.68
N ASP A 169 -0.64 -22.22 -2.31
CA ASP A 169 -0.92 -22.68 -0.94
C ASP A 169 0.10 -22.11 0.05
N LYS A 170 1.37 -22.05 -0.34
CA LYS A 170 2.41 -21.37 0.44
C LYS A 170 2.11 -19.90 0.62
N PHE A 171 1.62 -19.22 -0.43
CA PHE A 171 1.23 -17.82 -0.38
C PHE A 171 0.05 -17.60 0.58
N ARG A 172 -0.99 -18.45 0.52
CA ARG A 172 -2.12 -18.41 1.47
C ARG A 172 -1.63 -18.50 2.91
N GLN A 173 -0.84 -19.52 3.24
CA GLN A 173 -0.29 -19.72 4.58
C GLN A 173 0.56 -18.53 5.04
N SER A 174 1.32 -17.92 4.11
CA SER A 174 2.13 -16.74 4.41
C SER A 174 1.27 -15.52 4.74
N LEU A 175 0.18 -15.29 3.99
CA LEU A 175 -0.78 -14.23 4.30
C LEU A 175 -1.48 -14.45 5.64
N GLU A 176 -1.87 -15.69 5.95
CA GLU A 176 -2.43 -16.06 7.25
C GLU A 176 -1.46 -15.71 8.39
N ARG A 177 -0.18 -16.09 8.25
CA ARG A 177 0.86 -15.78 9.24
C ARG A 177 1.09 -14.27 9.37
N LEU A 178 1.17 -13.54 8.26
CA LEU A 178 1.31 -12.08 8.30
C LEU A 178 0.13 -11.40 8.98
N LYS A 179 -1.09 -11.85 8.70
CA LYS A 179 -2.30 -11.33 9.34
C LYS A 179 -2.32 -11.52 10.86
N LEU A 180 -1.62 -12.55 11.39
CA LEU A 180 -1.47 -12.75 12.80
C LEU A 180 -0.63 -11.66 13.47
N SER A 181 0.37 -11.12 12.75
CA SER A 181 1.24 -10.03 13.22
C SER A 181 0.78 -8.65 12.76
N ASP A 182 -0.09 -8.59 11.77
CA ASP A 182 -0.60 -7.34 11.18
C ASP A 182 -2.11 -7.45 10.96
N SER A 183 -2.87 -7.06 11.95
CA SER A 183 -4.34 -7.10 11.92
C SER A 183 -4.97 -6.17 10.88
N SER A 184 -4.21 -5.21 10.34
CA SER A 184 -4.66 -4.29 9.32
C SER A 184 -4.66 -4.90 7.92
N LEU A 185 -3.90 -5.98 7.71
CA LEU A 185 -3.87 -6.71 6.44
C LEU A 185 -5.20 -7.42 6.21
N SER A 186 -5.84 -7.12 5.10
CA SER A 186 -7.04 -7.81 4.62
C SER A 186 -6.72 -8.53 3.33
N TYR A 187 -7.30 -9.71 3.10
CA TYR A 187 -7.15 -10.40 1.82
C TYR A 187 -8.35 -11.28 1.52
N GLU A 188 -8.62 -11.46 0.25
CA GLU A 188 -9.65 -12.34 -0.30
C GLU A 188 -9.11 -13.06 -1.53
N GLU A 189 -9.59 -14.27 -1.81
CA GLU A 189 -9.17 -15.00 -3.01
C GLU A 189 -9.67 -14.30 -4.26
N GLU A 190 -8.82 -14.25 -5.27
CA GLU A 190 -9.13 -13.71 -6.59
C GLU A 190 -8.59 -14.61 -7.69
N SER A 191 -9.26 -14.62 -8.83
CA SER A 191 -8.83 -15.36 -10.01
C SER A 191 -8.74 -14.43 -11.21
N SER A 192 -7.62 -14.48 -11.91
CA SER A 192 -7.39 -13.78 -13.19
C SER A 192 -7.22 -14.81 -14.30
N GLY A 193 -7.89 -14.61 -15.43
CA GLY A 193 -7.74 -15.48 -16.59
C GLY A 193 -6.29 -15.59 -17.11
N ALA A 194 -5.51 -14.50 -16.95
CA ALA A 194 -4.13 -14.43 -17.41
C ALA A 194 -3.09 -14.88 -16.37
N LEU A 195 -3.33 -14.58 -15.07
CA LEU A 195 -2.38 -14.82 -13.97
C LEU A 195 -2.75 -16.00 -13.07
N GLY A 196 -3.90 -16.63 -13.32
CA GLY A 196 -4.40 -17.73 -12.49
C GLY A 196 -5.01 -17.25 -11.17
N ARG A 197 -4.86 -18.04 -10.12
CA ARG A 197 -5.39 -17.75 -8.77
C ARG A 197 -4.38 -16.94 -7.97
N GLY A 198 -4.88 -16.03 -7.17
CA GLY A 198 -4.11 -15.17 -6.29
C GLY A 198 -4.98 -14.59 -5.18
N PHE A 199 -4.54 -13.50 -4.59
CA PHE A 199 -5.27 -12.82 -3.53
C PHE A 199 -5.34 -11.31 -3.80
N ARG A 200 -6.51 -10.74 -3.56
CA ARG A 200 -6.70 -9.31 -3.45
C ARG A 200 -6.42 -8.90 -2.02
N CYS A 201 -5.38 -8.11 -1.82
CA CYS A 201 -4.93 -7.66 -0.52
C CYS A 201 -5.25 -6.19 -0.31
N GLY A 202 -5.70 -5.85 0.90
CA GLY A 202 -6.00 -4.49 1.33
C GLY A 202 -4.95 -3.98 2.32
N PHE A 203 -4.51 -2.74 2.14
CA PHE A 203 -3.42 -2.10 2.86
C PHE A 203 -3.84 -0.72 3.38
N LEU A 204 -3.20 -0.24 4.44
CA LEU A 204 -3.41 1.11 5.00
C LEU A 204 -2.86 2.23 4.09
N GLY A 205 -1.98 1.90 3.17
CA GLY A 205 -1.34 2.84 2.24
C GLY A 205 -0.25 2.15 1.42
N MET A 206 0.43 2.92 0.56
CA MET A 206 1.47 2.38 -0.32
C MET A 206 2.66 1.80 0.44
N LEU A 207 3.16 2.50 1.46
CA LEU A 207 4.27 2.02 2.29
C LEU A 207 3.94 0.69 2.98
N HIS A 208 2.70 0.54 3.48
CA HIS A 208 2.25 -0.72 4.06
C HIS A 208 2.27 -1.85 3.02
N MET A 209 1.81 -1.59 1.80
CA MET A 209 1.87 -2.56 0.70
C MET A 209 3.32 -2.98 0.39
N GLU A 210 4.23 -2.02 0.29
CA GLU A 210 5.66 -2.29 0.03
C GLU A 210 6.29 -3.15 1.13
N ILE A 211 6.00 -2.84 2.39
CA ILE A 211 6.49 -3.61 3.55
C ILE A 211 5.97 -5.05 3.50
N ILE A 212 4.68 -5.26 3.26
CA ILE A 212 4.09 -6.60 3.18
C ILE A 212 4.67 -7.38 2.00
N MET A 213 4.83 -6.75 0.83
CA MET A 213 5.45 -7.39 -0.34
C MET A 213 6.90 -7.81 -0.06
N GLU A 214 7.67 -6.94 0.58
CA GLU A 214 9.06 -7.24 0.95
C GLU A 214 9.14 -8.36 2.01
N ARG A 215 8.24 -8.38 2.99
CA ARG A 215 8.13 -9.45 3.97
C ARG A 215 7.78 -10.79 3.33
N LEU A 216 6.80 -10.82 2.42
CA LEU A 216 6.43 -12.03 1.67
C LEU A 216 7.61 -12.59 0.87
N LYS A 217 8.41 -11.71 0.30
CA LYS A 217 9.62 -12.10 -0.44
C LYS A 217 10.74 -12.58 0.48
N ARG A 218 11.06 -11.85 1.55
CA ARG A 218 12.22 -12.12 2.41
C ARG A 218 11.97 -13.23 3.42
N GLU A 219 10.81 -13.22 4.09
CA GLU A 219 10.53 -14.18 5.17
C GLU A 219 10.04 -15.53 4.60
N PHE A 220 9.31 -15.48 3.48
CA PHE A 220 8.69 -16.69 2.91
C PHE A 220 9.29 -17.12 1.56
N GLY A 221 10.20 -16.34 0.99
CA GLY A 221 10.85 -16.67 -0.28
C GLY A 221 9.89 -16.75 -1.46
N LEU A 222 8.78 -15.99 -1.43
CA LEU A 222 7.78 -15.96 -2.48
C LEU A 222 8.18 -14.96 -3.57
N LYS A 223 7.98 -15.38 -4.82
CA LYS A 223 8.05 -14.50 -5.98
C LYS A 223 6.62 -14.13 -6.37
N LEU A 224 6.29 -12.86 -6.28
CA LEU A 224 4.93 -12.37 -6.40
C LEU A 224 4.83 -11.28 -7.46
N ILE A 225 3.67 -11.23 -8.11
CA ILE A 225 3.29 -10.18 -9.07
C ILE A 225 2.12 -9.43 -8.45
N ALA A 226 2.29 -8.13 -8.21
CA ALA A 226 1.18 -7.29 -7.80
C ALA A 226 0.54 -6.62 -9.03
N ALA A 227 -0.77 -6.52 -9.10
CA ALA A 227 -1.46 -5.68 -10.07
C ALA A 227 -1.38 -4.20 -9.65
N VAL A 228 -1.73 -3.31 -10.57
CA VAL A 228 -1.75 -1.86 -10.28
C VAL A 228 -2.63 -1.59 -9.06
N PRO A 229 -2.11 -0.92 -8.02
CA PRO A 229 -2.87 -0.62 -6.82
C PRO A 229 -4.09 0.25 -7.13
N THR A 230 -5.18 0.00 -6.41
CA THR A 230 -6.44 0.74 -6.51
C THR A 230 -6.84 1.27 -5.15
N ILE A 231 -7.67 2.32 -5.14
CA ILE A 231 -8.24 2.87 -3.91
C ILE A 231 -9.68 2.35 -3.72
N THR A 232 -10.19 2.48 -2.51
CA THR A 232 -11.60 2.19 -2.23
C THR A 232 -12.47 3.36 -2.65
N TYR A 233 -13.44 3.14 -3.54
CA TYR A 233 -14.48 4.09 -3.89
C TYR A 233 -15.77 3.75 -3.17
N LYS A 234 -16.55 4.76 -2.80
CA LYS A 234 -17.96 4.57 -2.43
C LYS A 234 -18.81 5.08 -3.58
N VAL A 235 -19.64 4.20 -4.14
CA VAL A 235 -20.50 4.51 -5.27
C VAL A 235 -21.96 4.43 -4.82
N GLU A 236 -22.64 5.54 -4.92
CA GLU A 236 -24.09 5.62 -4.77
C GLU A 236 -24.72 5.29 -6.12
N MET A 237 -25.50 4.24 -6.14
CA MET A 237 -26.21 3.77 -7.33
C MET A 237 -27.52 4.55 -7.51
N LEU A 238 -28.11 4.55 -8.72
CA LEU A 238 -29.42 5.19 -8.99
C LEU A 238 -30.56 4.61 -8.15
N ASP A 239 -30.43 3.37 -7.67
CA ASP A 239 -31.41 2.73 -6.76
C ASP A 239 -31.21 3.14 -5.28
N GLY A 240 -30.32 4.09 -4.99
CA GLY A 240 -30.00 4.60 -3.65
C GLY A 240 -29.08 3.71 -2.82
N LYS A 241 -28.64 2.57 -3.34
CA LYS A 241 -27.69 1.70 -2.62
C LYS A 241 -26.27 2.22 -2.72
N ILE A 242 -25.54 2.20 -1.60
CA ILE A 242 -24.12 2.54 -1.54
C ILE A 242 -23.31 1.24 -1.64
N LYS A 243 -22.38 1.18 -2.58
CA LYS A 243 -21.43 0.08 -2.75
C LYS A 243 -20.00 0.56 -2.51
N GLU A 244 -19.23 -0.19 -1.77
CA GLU A 244 -17.78 -0.01 -1.68
C GLU A 244 -17.12 -0.79 -2.81
N ILE A 245 -16.36 -0.08 -3.65
CA ILE A 245 -15.70 -0.62 -4.84
C ILE A 245 -14.19 -0.47 -4.65
N TYR A 246 -13.49 -1.57 -4.55
CA TYR A 246 -12.02 -1.64 -4.44
C TYR A 246 -11.36 -2.41 -5.59
N SER A 247 -12.18 -2.89 -6.53
CA SER A 247 -11.74 -3.55 -7.76
C SER A 247 -12.27 -2.82 -8.99
N PRO A 248 -11.43 -2.49 -9.98
CA PRO A 248 -11.90 -1.95 -11.25
C PRO A 248 -12.92 -2.85 -11.95
N MET A 249 -12.84 -4.17 -11.71
CA MET A 249 -13.76 -5.14 -12.31
C MET A 249 -15.19 -5.01 -11.79
N ASN A 250 -15.34 -4.54 -10.56
CA ASN A 250 -16.64 -4.34 -9.92
C ASN A 250 -17.18 -2.91 -10.09
N PHE A 251 -16.44 -2.05 -10.83
CA PHE A 251 -16.85 -0.68 -11.07
C PHE A 251 -18.09 -0.66 -11.97
N PRO A 252 -19.22 -0.05 -11.54
CA PRO A 252 -20.46 -0.04 -12.29
C PRO A 252 -20.35 0.74 -13.60
N GLU A 253 -21.26 0.53 -14.51
CA GLU A 253 -21.38 1.37 -15.70
C GLU A 253 -21.85 2.79 -15.34
N ASP A 254 -21.36 3.80 -16.05
CA ASP A 254 -21.68 5.22 -15.81
C ASP A 254 -23.19 5.49 -15.74
N SER A 255 -23.98 4.73 -16.50
CA SER A 255 -25.44 4.80 -16.53
C SER A 255 -26.14 4.41 -15.23
N GLN A 256 -25.48 3.67 -14.35
CA GLN A 256 -26.01 3.16 -13.09
C GLN A 256 -25.59 4.00 -11.88
N ILE A 257 -24.65 4.93 -12.08
CA ILE A 257 -24.01 5.71 -11.02
C ILE A 257 -24.75 7.02 -10.79
N ASN A 258 -25.11 7.29 -9.53
CA ASN A 258 -25.60 8.59 -9.09
C ASN A 258 -24.43 9.47 -8.65
N LYS A 259 -23.64 9.01 -7.66
CA LYS A 259 -22.50 9.72 -7.09
C LYS A 259 -21.31 8.79 -6.84
N ILE A 260 -20.12 9.32 -6.92
CA ILE A 260 -18.87 8.63 -6.59
C ILE A 260 -18.17 9.42 -5.50
N TYR A 261 -17.69 8.72 -4.49
CA TYR A 261 -16.84 9.29 -3.44
C TYR A 261 -15.48 8.61 -3.48
N GLU A 262 -14.42 9.40 -3.43
CA GLU A 262 -13.04 8.93 -3.38
C GLU A 262 -12.31 9.48 -2.15
N PRO A 263 -11.34 8.72 -1.57
CA PRO A 263 -10.55 9.20 -0.44
C PRO A 263 -9.61 10.32 -0.89
N TRP A 264 -9.57 11.37 -0.09
CA TRP A 264 -8.65 12.48 -0.26
C TRP A 264 -7.54 12.41 0.79
N VAL A 265 -6.46 13.13 0.56
CA VAL A 265 -5.36 13.28 1.49
C VAL A 265 -5.10 14.75 1.76
N ASP A 266 -4.82 15.06 3.04
CA ASP A 266 -4.23 16.30 3.47
C ASP A 266 -2.72 16.10 3.52
N MET A 267 -1.97 16.87 2.76
CA MET A 267 -0.54 16.70 2.55
C MET A 267 0.23 17.97 2.84
N GLN A 268 1.39 17.82 3.41
CA GLN A 268 2.39 18.88 3.56
C GLN A 268 3.63 18.52 2.77
N ILE A 269 4.04 19.42 1.89
CA ILE A 269 5.26 19.27 1.09
C ILE A 269 6.27 20.29 1.59
N ILE A 270 7.46 19.83 1.95
CA ILE A 270 8.58 20.66 2.38
C ILE A 270 9.62 20.68 1.27
N ILE A 271 9.92 21.85 0.74
CA ILE A 271 10.83 22.05 -0.40
C ILE A 271 11.67 23.33 -0.24
N PRO A 272 12.82 23.44 -0.92
CA PRO A 272 13.53 24.69 -1.03
C PRO A 272 12.69 25.75 -1.77
N PRO A 273 12.76 27.05 -1.38
CA PRO A 273 11.97 28.11 -2.01
C PRO A 273 12.14 28.20 -3.53
N GLU A 274 13.34 27.92 -4.05
CA GLU A 274 13.66 27.97 -5.49
C GLU A 274 12.91 26.91 -6.30
N ARG A 275 12.35 25.90 -5.64
CA ARG A 275 11.63 24.77 -6.29
C ARG A 275 10.11 24.88 -6.20
N ILE A 276 9.57 25.91 -5.55
CA ILE A 276 8.12 26.10 -5.37
C ILE A 276 7.39 26.08 -6.72
N GLY A 277 7.88 26.83 -7.73
CA GLY A 277 7.21 26.92 -9.03
C GLY A 277 7.08 25.56 -9.73
N GLN A 278 8.12 24.73 -9.67
CA GLN A 278 8.12 23.40 -10.28
C GLN A 278 7.18 22.43 -9.52
N ALA A 279 7.16 22.50 -8.19
CA ALA A 279 6.28 21.70 -7.37
C ALA A 279 4.80 22.10 -7.57
N VAL A 280 4.50 23.38 -7.65
CA VAL A 280 3.13 23.88 -7.89
C VAL A 280 2.64 23.46 -9.27
N GLN A 281 3.47 23.52 -10.31
CA GLN A 281 3.11 23.02 -11.63
C GLN A 281 2.75 21.52 -11.58
N LEU A 282 3.58 20.70 -10.92
CA LEU A 282 3.32 19.28 -10.73
C LEU A 282 2.01 19.03 -9.98
N LEU A 283 1.72 19.82 -8.95
CA LEU A 283 0.48 19.73 -8.18
C LEU A 283 -0.76 19.98 -9.05
N TYR A 284 -0.73 20.97 -9.93
CA TYR A 284 -1.82 21.20 -10.89
C TYR A 284 -1.96 20.04 -11.89
N GLU A 285 -0.87 19.44 -12.33
CA GLU A 285 -0.91 18.25 -13.19
C GLU A 285 -1.57 17.04 -12.47
N HIS A 286 -1.51 16.99 -11.15
CA HIS A 286 -2.14 15.96 -10.31
C HIS A 286 -3.48 16.40 -9.71
N GLU A 287 -4.15 17.38 -10.30
CA GLU A 287 -5.48 17.85 -9.89
C GLU A 287 -5.56 18.24 -8.39
N ALA A 288 -4.44 18.73 -7.83
CA ALA A 288 -4.35 19.05 -6.42
C ALA A 288 -4.90 20.45 -6.13
N GLU A 289 -5.53 20.59 -4.97
CA GLU A 289 -5.89 21.87 -4.37
C GLU A 289 -4.68 22.40 -3.58
N VAL A 290 -4.02 23.44 -4.11
CA VAL A 290 -2.87 24.06 -3.48
C VAL A 290 -3.37 25.09 -2.47
N GLY A 291 -3.03 24.88 -1.21
CA GLY A 291 -3.34 25.79 -0.11
C GLY A 291 -2.24 26.81 0.14
N GLU A 292 -2.08 27.21 1.39
CA GLU A 292 -1.11 28.22 1.79
C GLU A 292 0.32 27.70 1.63
N VAL A 293 1.20 28.62 1.19
CA VAL A 293 2.64 28.41 1.12
C VAL A 293 3.27 29.21 2.26
N GLU A 294 3.81 28.50 3.24
CA GLU A 294 4.47 29.11 4.39
C GLU A 294 5.98 28.98 4.23
N GLN A 295 6.69 30.05 4.52
CA GLN A 295 8.14 30.00 4.56
C GLN A 295 8.59 29.58 5.97
N PHE A 296 9.42 28.56 6.04
CA PHE A 296 9.91 27.99 7.27
C PHE A 296 11.43 28.16 7.35
N GLY A 297 11.86 29.16 8.14
CA GLY A 297 13.25 29.57 8.14
C GLY A 297 13.70 30.15 6.79
N LEU A 298 15.02 30.28 6.59
CA LEU A 298 15.59 30.91 5.39
C LEU A 298 15.66 29.99 4.17
N ARG A 299 15.52 28.67 4.34
CA ARG A 299 15.85 27.67 3.30
C ARG A 299 14.75 26.66 2.99
N ARG A 300 13.61 26.77 3.63
CA ARG A 300 12.51 25.79 3.45
C ARG A 300 11.18 26.49 3.33
N SER A 301 10.34 25.94 2.50
CA SER A 301 8.94 26.33 2.37
C SER A 301 8.06 25.11 2.51
N THR A 302 6.94 25.28 3.17
CA THR A 302 5.90 24.27 3.33
C THR A 302 4.72 24.65 2.46
N ILE A 303 4.25 23.72 1.67
CA ILE A 303 3.02 23.85 0.86
C ILE A 303 1.98 22.89 1.46
N ASN A 304 0.86 23.45 1.90
CA ASN A 304 -0.29 22.67 2.33
C ASN A 304 -1.13 22.30 1.09
N VAL A 305 -1.43 21.03 0.90
CA VAL A 305 -2.05 20.51 -0.32
C VAL A 305 -3.14 19.53 0.04
N LYS A 306 -4.24 19.56 -0.73
CA LYS A 306 -5.26 18.51 -0.70
C LYS A 306 -5.36 17.91 -2.10
N MET A 307 -5.37 16.59 -2.17
CA MET A 307 -5.53 15.87 -3.45
C MET A 307 -6.23 14.54 -3.25
N SER A 308 -6.73 13.96 -4.35
CA SER A 308 -7.27 12.61 -4.26
C SER A 308 -6.13 11.60 -4.04
N LEU A 309 -6.40 10.55 -3.24
CA LEU A 309 -5.42 9.47 -3.00
C LEU A 309 -5.02 8.79 -4.32
N ARG A 310 -5.92 8.72 -5.30
CA ARG A 310 -5.67 8.20 -6.65
C ARG A 310 -4.52 8.93 -7.34
N GLU A 311 -4.52 10.27 -7.30
CA GLU A 311 -3.47 11.07 -7.93
C GLU A 311 -2.14 11.02 -7.17
N LEU A 312 -2.19 10.92 -5.83
CA LEU A 312 -0.99 10.69 -5.02
C LEU A 312 -0.31 9.37 -5.38
N MET A 313 -1.08 8.30 -5.60
CA MET A 313 -0.56 6.97 -5.97
C MET A 313 -0.06 6.90 -7.42
N ARG A 314 -0.40 7.88 -8.25
CA ARG A 314 -0.02 7.95 -9.66
C ARG A 314 1.38 8.52 -9.84
N ASN A 315 2.39 7.84 -9.30
CA ASN A 315 3.80 8.22 -9.44
C ASN A 315 4.17 9.64 -8.95
N PHE A 316 3.32 10.22 -8.06
CA PHE A 316 3.53 11.60 -7.58
C PHE A 316 4.82 11.74 -6.78
N PHE A 317 5.20 10.74 -5.97
CA PHE A 317 6.42 10.76 -5.16
C PHE A 317 7.68 10.92 -6.00
N ASP A 318 7.81 10.11 -7.06
CA ASP A 318 8.98 10.14 -7.93
C ASP A 318 9.02 11.40 -8.79
N ALA A 319 7.85 11.85 -9.23
CA ALA A 319 7.70 13.12 -9.94
C ALA A 319 8.10 14.31 -9.05
N LEU A 320 7.68 14.33 -7.78
CA LEU A 320 8.06 15.37 -6.82
C LEU A 320 9.56 15.36 -6.55
N LYS A 321 10.15 14.18 -6.30
CA LYS A 321 11.61 14.05 -6.11
C LYS A 321 12.37 14.56 -7.33
N SER A 322 11.92 14.21 -8.53
CA SER A 322 12.54 14.67 -9.77
C SER A 322 12.42 16.19 -9.96
N ALA A 323 11.23 16.75 -9.73
CA ALA A 323 10.98 18.20 -9.83
C ALA A 323 11.78 19.01 -8.82
N THR A 324 12.05 18.43 -7.63
CA THR A 324 12.76 19.11 -6.55
C THR A 324 14.24 18.70 -6.45
N ALA A 325 14.78 17.98 -7.43
CA ALA A 325 16.17 17.46 -7.42
C ALA A 325 16.49 16.62 -6.15
N GLY A 326 15.51 15.89 -5.62
CA GLY A 326 15.64 15.06 -4.44
C GLY A 326 15.46 15.77 -3.09
N TYR A 327 15.29 17.09 -3.08
CA TYR A 327 15.14 17.86 -1.83
C TYR A 327 13.71 17.92 -1.29
N GLY A 328 12.72 17.55 -2.11
CA GLY A 328 11.32 17.53 -1.68
C GLY A 328 11.02 16.37 -0.77
N SER A 329 10.41 16.67 0.37
CA SER A 329 9.80 15.67 1.25
C SER A 329 8.31 15.95 1.38
N LEU A 330 7.53 14.91 1.58
CA LEU A 330 6.11 15.06 1.83
C LEU A 330 5.67 14.17 2.99
N ASN A 331 4.68 14.66 3.71
CA ASN A 331 3.93 13.93 4.70
C ASN A 331 2.45 14.07 4.37
N TYR A 332 1.67 13.00 4.53
CA TYR A 332 0.24 13.04 4.25
C TYR A 332 -0.57 12.26 5.29
N LYS A 333 -1.83 12.67 5.45
CA LYS A 333 -2.83 11.95 6.22
C LYS A 333 -4.03 11.70 5.32
N ILE A 334 -4.64 10.52 5.46
CA ILE A 334 -5.88 10.23 4.77
C ILE A 334 -6.97 11.06 5.40
N ALA A 335 -7.62 11.87 4.58
CA ALA A 335 -8.74 12.72 4.93
C ALA A 335 -10.07 12.00 4.70
N GLU A 336 -11.16 12.75 4.79
CA GLU A 336 -12.49 12.22 4.53
C GLU A 336 -12.71 11.88 3.05
N MET A 337 -13.70 11.01 2.81
CA MET A 337 -14.18 10.72 1.46
C MET A 337 -14.86 11.97 0.89
N ARG A 338 -14.46 12.40 -0.30
CA ARG A 338 -15.09 13.54 -1.00
C ARG A 338 -15.84 13.06 -2.23
N GLU A 339 -16.95 13.73 -2.52
CA GLU A 339 -17.70 13.51 -3.76
C GLU A 339 -16.85 13.94 -4.95
N ALA A 340 -16.57 13.01 -5.85
CA ALA A 340 -15.95 13.30 -7.13
C ALA A 340 -16.99 13.93 -8.07
N ALA A 341 -16.62 14.93 -8.87
CA ALA A 341 -17.53 15.51 -9.84
C ALA A 341 -18.13 14.41 -10.74
N LYS A 342 -19.42 14.52 -11.05
CA LYS A 342 -20.14 13.49 -11.84
C LYS A 342 -19.39 13.20 -13.15
N GLY A 343 -19.04 11.93 -13.33
CA GLY A 343 -18.33 11.48 -14.54
C GLY A 343 -16.85 11.90 -14.60
N SER A 344 -16.26 12.43 -13.50
CA SER A 344 -14.82 12.77 -13.45
C SER A 344 -13.92 11.55 -13.41
N VAL A 345 -14.43 10.41 -12.97
CA VAL A 345 -13.70 9.14 -12.80
C VAL A 345 -14.32 8.09 -13.69
N VAL A 346 -13.50 7.37 -14.44
CA VAL A 346 -13.95 6.34 -15.39
C VAL A 346 -13.06 5.11 -15.32
N LYS A 347 -13.63 3.98 -15.70
CA LYS A 347 -12.90 2.71 -15.80
C LYS A 347 -12.14 2.67 -17.13
N LEU A 348 -10.86 2.32 -17.08
CA LEU A 348 -10.00 2.03 -18.23
C LEU A 348 -9.68 0.54 -18.25
N ASP A 349 -10.16 -0.17 -19.26
CA ASP A 349 -9.93 -1.59 -19.47
C ASP A 349 -8.90 -1.83 -20.56
N ILE A 350 -7.94 -2.72 -20.30
CA ILE A 350 -6.91 -3.13 -21.27
C ILE A 350 -7.23 -4.53 -21.80
N TRP A 351 -7.27 -4.62 -23.11
CA TRP A 351 -7.53 -5.86 -23.84
C TRP A 351 -6.29 -6.27 -24.64
N VAL A 352 -5.87 -7.51 -24.51
CA VAL A 352 -4.74 -8.08 -25.25
C VAL A 352 -5.23 -9.33 -25.99
N ALA A 353 -5.02 -9.40 -27.29
CA ALA A 353 -5.51 -10.50 -28.16
C ALA A 353 -7.01 -10.78 -28.00
N GLU A 354 -7.82 -9.73 -27.87
CA GLU A 354 -9.28 -9.79 -27.70
C GLU A 354 -9.76 -10.29 -26.32
N GLU A 355 -8.84 -10.52 -25.36
CA GLU A 355 -9.18 -10.85 -23.98
C GLU A 355 -8.92 -9.67 -23.05
N LEU A 356 -9.84 -9.45 -22.10
CA LEU A 356 -9.66 -8.46 -21.03
C LEU A 356 -8.58 -8.95 -20.07
N VAL A 357 -7.62 -8.07 -19.73
CA VAL A 357 -6.58 -8.34 -18.74
C VAL A 357 -6.89 -7.54 -17.47
N PRO A 358 -7.56 -8.14 -16.46
CA PRO A 358 -8.01 -7.44 -15.27
C PRO A 358 -6.89 -6.76 -14.49
N ALA A 359 -5.68 -7.35 -14.49
CA ALA A 359 -4.51 -6.81 -13.80
C ALA A 359 -4.05 -5.44 -14.33
N PHE A 360 -4.42 -5.08 -15.56
CA PHE A 360 -4.11 -3.80 -16.18
C PHE A 360 -5.29 -2.82 -16.16
N SER A 361 -6.49 -3.29 -15.76
CA SER A 361 -7.65 -2.42 -15.61
C SER A 361 -7.49 -1.49 -14.40
N ARG A 362 -7.88 -0.24 -14.57
CA ARG A 362 -7.75 0.78 -13.53
C ARG A 362 -8.85 1.83 -13.62
N ILE A 363 -9.08 2.54 -12.52
CA ILE A 363 -9.98 3.68 -12.46
C ILE A 363 -9.12 4.95 -12.58
N VAL A 364 -9.46 5.81 -13.52
CA VAL A 364 -8.66 6.99 -13.88
C VAL A 364 -9.54 8.24 -14.02
N SER A 365 -8.93 9.42 -13.95
CA SER A 365 -9.61 10.67 -14.27
C SER A 365 -10.04 10.68 -15.74
N ARG A 366 -11.28 11.11 -15.99
CA ARG A 366 -11.82 11.23 -17.34
C ARG A 366 -11.01 12.20 -18.20
N GLN A 367 -10.44 13.24 -17.60
CA GLN A 367 -9.62 14.22 -18.32
C GLN A 367 -8.33 13.59 -18.84
N LYS A 368 -7.78 12.60 -18.15
CA LYS A 368 -6.50 11.96 -18.45
C LYS A 368 -6.64 10.60 -19.12
N VAL A 369 -7.87 10.06 -19.22
CA VAL A 369 -8.10 8.70 -19.72
C VAL A 369 -7.53 8.44 -21.11
N GLN A 370 -7.56 9.43 -21.99
CA GLN A 370 -7.01 9.32 -23.34
C GLN A 370 -5.47 9.14 -23.30
N LYS A 371 -4.79 10.02 -22.56
CA LYS A 371 -3.33 9.97 -22.38
C LYS A 371 -2.89 8.66 -21.70
N ASP A 372 -3.62 8.25 -20.68
CA ASP A 372 -3.35 7.00 -19.95
C ASP A 372 -3.59 5.76 -20.80
N ALA A 373 -4.60 5.80 -21.68
CA ALA A 373 -4.87 4.74 -22.65
C ALA A 373 -3.75 4.60 -23.69
N GLU A 374 -3.30 5.71 -24.26
CA GLU A 374 -2.21 5.74 -25.24
C GLU A 374 -0.89 5.25 -24.63
N SER A 375 -0.54 5.77 -23.45
CA SER A 375 0.68 5.37 -22.73
C SER A 375 0.68 3.88 -22.39
N ALA A 376 -0.43 3.36 -21.86
CA ALA A 376 -0.55 1.95 -21.49
C ALA A 376 -0.41 1.01 -22.70
N VAL A 377 -1.06 1.37 -23.82
CA VAL A 377 -1.03 0.56 -25.06
C VAL A 377 0.36 0.60 -25.70
N GLU A 378 1.04 1.75 -25.71
CA GLU A 378 2.39 1.87 -26.26
C GLU A 378 3.40 1.08 -25.40
N LYS A 379 3.35 1.24 -24.08
CA LYS A 379 4.21 0.50 -23.16
C LYS A 379 4.02 -1.02 -23.29
N LEU A 380 2.79 -1.49 -23.38
CA LEU A 380 2.50 -2.91 -23.62
C LEU A 380 2.99 -3.41 -24.98
N ARG A 381 2.90 -2.58 -26.02
CA ARG A 381 3.43 -2.92 -27.35
C ARG A 381 4.94 -3.15 -27.33
N GLU A 382 5.67 -2.39 -26.54
CA GLU A 382 7.13 -2.54 -26.39
C GLU A 382 7.50 -3.77 -25.54
N LEU A 383 6.71 -4.06 -24.50
CA LEU A 383 7.02 -5.09 -23.53
C LEU A 383 6.58 -6.50 -23.95
N ILE A 384 5.44 -6.63 -24.67
CA ILE A 384 4.91 -7.94 -25.05
C ILE A 384 5.73 -8.51 -26.22
N PRO A 385 6.29 -9.73 -26.09
CA PRO A 385 7.05 -10.35 -27.14
C PRO A 385 6.18 -10.70 -28.37
N ARG A 386 6.79 -10.75 -29.54
CA ARG A 386 6.10 -11.15 -30.75
C ARG A 386 5.69 -12.63 -30.68
N ALA A 387 4.43 -12.92 -31.02
CA ALA A 387 3.91 -14.27 -31.14
C ALA A 387 3.82 -14.73 -32.61
N LEU A 388 3.34 -15.94 -32.83
CA LEU A 388 3.12 -16.49 -34.19
C LEU A 388 1.92 -15.84 -34.92
N PHE A 389 1.11 -15.05 -34.22
CA PHE A 389 -0.06 -14.32 -34.74
C PHE A 389 0.03 -12.83 -34.35
N THR A 390 -0.78 -12.01 -34.99
CA THR A 390 -0.87 -10.58 -34.65
C THR A 390 -1.56 -10.41 -33.31
N ILE A 391 -0.89 -9.78 -32.34
CA ILE A 391 -1.47 -9.42 -31.06
C ILE A 391 -2.04 -8.00 -31.18
N LYS A 392 -3.34 -7.86 -30.96
CA LYS A 392 -3.99 -6.55 -30.86
C LYS A 392 -4.04 -6.16 -29.38
N ILE A 393 -3.61 -4.95 -29.08
CA ILE A 393 -3.69 -4.33 -27.76
C ILE A 393 -4.67 -3.17 -27.88
N GLN A 394 -5.67 -3.11 -27.01
CA GLN A 394 -6.71 -2.09 -27.02
C GLN A 394 -6.95 -1.57 -25.61
N ALA A 395 -7.05 -0.28 -25.47
CA ALA A 395 -7.54 0.37 -24.26
C ALA A 395 -8.96 0.86 -24.49
N LYS A 396 -9.89 0.45 -23.65
CA LYS A 396 -11.32 0.77 -23.76
C LYS A 396 -11.81 1.48 -22.52
N SER A 397 -12.63 2.48 -22.71
CA SER A 397 -13.37 3.16 -21.63
C SER A 397 -14.70 3.66 -22.14
N MET A 398 -15.72 3.69 -21.28
CA MET A 398 -17.06 4.18 -21.64
C MET A 398 -17.62 3.54 -22.95
N GLY A 399 -17.39 2.25 -23.15
CA GLY A 399 -17.82 1.51 -24.34
C GLY A 399 -17.07 1.83 -25.63
N ARG A 400 -16.02 2.66 -25.60
CA ARG A 400 -15.24 3.08 -26.78
C ARG A 400 -13.78 2.62 -26.69
N ILE A 401 -13.16 2.36 -27.83
CA ILE A 401 -11.73 2.14 -27.95
C ILE A 401 -11.05 3.51 -27.99
N LEU A 402 -10.24 3.83 -26.97
CA LEU A 402 -9.50 5.09 -26.89
C LEU A 402 -8.12 4.98 -27.58
N ALA A 403 -7.46 3.85 -27.41
CA ALA A 403 -6.17 3.59 -28.04
C ALA A 403 -6.08 2.14 -28.52
N ALA A 404 -5.39 1.91 -29.62
CA ALA A 404 -5.13 0.58 -30.13
C ALA A 404 -3.76 0.51 -30.82
N ARG A 405 -3.06 -0.61 -30.60
CA ARG A 405 -1.81 -0.96 -31.30
C ARG A 405 -1.83 -2.43 -31.66
N SER A 406 -0.96 -2.79 -32.60
CA SER A 406 -0.81 -4.20 -33.01
C SER A 406 0.66 -4.57 -33.03
N ILE A 407 0.97 -5.73 -32.47
CA ILE A 407 2.29 -6.36 -32.55
C ILE A 407 2.28 -7.30 -33.74
N ALA A 408 3.19 -7.07 -34.70
CA ALA A 408 3.30 -7.90 -35.88
C ALA A 408 3.76 -9.33 -35.51
N PRO A 409 3.25 -10.36 -36.18
CA PRO A 409 3.63 -11.72 -35.91
C PRO A 409 5.09 -12.00 -36.27
N MET A 410 5.71 -12.97 -35.61
CA MET A 410 7.00 -13.52 -36.05
C MET A 410 6.89 -14.01 -37.49
N LYS A 411 7.80 -13.59 -38.34
CA LYS A 411 7.96 -14.10 -39.70
C LYS A 411 9.18 -15.02 -39.71
N LYS A 412 8.97 -16.33 -39.93
CA LYS A 412 10.07 -17.21 -40.31
C LYS A 412 10.28 -17.04 -41.80
N ASP A 413 11.48 -16.75 -42.21
CA ASP A 413 11.81 -16.78 -43.64
C ASP A 413 11.83 -18.22 -44.13
N VAL A 414 10.73 -18.63 -44.78
CA VAL A 414 10.58 -19.98 -45.35
C VAL A 414 11.14 -20.10 -46.72
N THR A 415 11.66 -19.01 -47.30
CA THR A 415 12.15 -18.91 -48.68
C THR A 415 13.63 -18.53 -48.79
N GLY A 416 14.29 -18.14 -47.69
CA GLY A 416 15.68 -17.68 -47.67
C GLY A 416 16.72 -18.70 -48.13
N TYR A 417 16.39 -19.98 -48.04
CA TYR A 417 17.25 -21.08 -48.52
C TYR A 417 16.93 -21.52 -49.95
N LEU A 418 15.91 -20.92 -50.60
CA LEU A 418 15.60 -21.19 -52.00
C LEU A 418 16.45 -20.32 -52.91
N TYR A 419 17.58 -20.87 -53.37
CA TYR A 419 18.43 -20.28 -54.36
C TYR A 419 17.80 -20.47 -55.75
N GLY A 420 17.49 -19.38 -56.48
CA GLY A 420 16.90 -19.43 -57.82
C GLY A 420 15.44 -18.99 -57.88
N GLY A 421 15.06 -18.55 -59.07
CA GLY A 421 13.86 -17.71 -59.31
C GLY A 421 12.52 -18.44 -59.40
N ASP A 422 12.29 -19.60 -58.78
CA ASP A 422 10.97 -20.25 -58.83
C ASP A 422 9.97 -19.52 -57.91
N ILE A 423 9.37 -18.48 -58.49
CA ILE A 423 8.34 -17.64 -57.87
C ILE A 423 7.15 -18.46 -57.44
N THR A 424 6.76 -19.49 -58.22
CA THR A 424 5.59 -20.35 -57.93
C THR A 424 5.80 -21.14 -56.65
N ARG A 425 7.00 -21.67 -56.43
CA ARG A 425 7.35 -22.42 -55.20
C ARG A 425 7.41 -21.50 -54.01
N LYS A 426 7.96 -20.30 -54.12
CA LYS A 426 7.96 -19.27 -53.11
C LYS A 426 6.53 -18.89 -52.72
N MET A 427 5.65 -18.62 -53.66
CA MET A 427 4.25 -18.28 -53.45
C MET A 427 3.49 -19.42 -52.74
N LYS A 428 3.68 -20.69 -53.12
CA LYS A 428 3.07 -21.85 -52.45
C LYS A 428 3.52 -21.96 -51.00
N LEU A 429 4.79 -21.73 -50.67
CA LEU A 429 5.30 -21.75 -49.30
C LEU A 429 4.71 -20.62 -48.48
N TRP A 430 4.62 -19.39 -49.01
CA TRP A 430 3.97 -18.26 -48.33
C TRP A 430 2.47 -18.52 -48.09
N GLN A 431 1.76 -19.07 -49.06
CA GLN A 431 0.35 -19.45 -48.90
C GLN A 431 0.17 -20.52 -47.83
N LYS A 432 1.06 -21.53 -47.80
CA LYS A 432 1.04 -22.57 -46.75
C LYS A 432 1.33 -22.00 -45.36
N GLN A 433 2.28 -21.07 -45.28
CA GLN A 433 2.58 -20.32 -44.03
C GLN A 433 1.39 -19.50 -43.59
N LYS A 434 0.71 -18.78 -44.50
CA LYS A 434 -0.48 -17.97 -44.23
C LYS A 434 -1.62 -18.83 -43.72
N LYS A 435 -1.95 -19.95 -44.37
CA LYS A 435 -2.96 -20.90 -43.95
C LYS A 435 -2.64 -21.53 -42.60
N GLY A 436 -1.36 -21.86 -42.31
CA GLY A 436 -0.90 -22.35 -41.02
C GLY A 436 -1.13 -21.32 -39.91
N LYS A 437 -0.82 -20.06 -40.14
CA LYS A 437 -1.08 -18.96 -39.21
C LYS A 437 -2.56 -18.72 -38.91
N GLU A 438 -3.42 -18.82 -39.95
CA GLU A 438 -4.87 -18.70 -39.81
C GLU A 438 -5.44 -19.87 -39.00
N LYS A 439 -4.92 -21.10 -39.23
CA LYS A 439 -5.31 -22.26 -38.45
C LYS A 439 -4.87 -22.18 -36.99
N MET A 440 -3.66 -21.70 -36.72
CA MET A 440 -3.16 -21.43 -35.36
C MET A 440 -3.97 -20.36 -34.66
N LYS A 441 -4.36 -19.29 -35.35
CA LYS A 441 -5.24 -18.24 -34.83
C LYS A 441 -6.63 -18.79 -34.45
N LYS A 442 -7.14 -19.74 -35.22
CA LYS A 442 -8.43 -20.43 -34.92
C LYS A 442 -8.35 -21.47 -33.80
N LEU A 443 -7.20 -22.13 -33.65
CA LEU A 443 -6.95 -23.14 -32.60
C LEU A 443 -6.52 -22.51 -31.27
N GLY A 444 -5.72 -21.46 -31.33
CA GLY A 444 -5.33 -20.66 -30.17
C GLY A 444 -6.28 -19.48 -30.00
N LYS A 445 -7.57 -19.75 -29.66
CA LYS A 445 -8.49 -18.68 -29.32
C LYS A 445 -7.82 -17.72 -28.31
N GLY A 446 -7.22 -16.66 -28.87
CA GLY A 446 -7.05 -15.40 -28.19
C GLY A 446 -6.04 -15.28 -27.05
N ARG A 447 -5.52 -16.34 -26.47
CA ARG A 447 -4.57 -16.20 -25.36
C ARG A 447 -3.18 -15.83 -25.86
N ALA A 448 -2.86 -14.55 -25.80
CA ALA A 448 -1.47 -14.12 -25.83
C ALA A 448 -0.88 -14.49 -24.46
N ASP A 449 0.18 -15.29 -24.48
CA ASP A 449 0.99 -15.53 -23.29
C ASP A 449 1.71 -14.21 -22.96
N ILE A 450 1.30 -13.57 -21.89
CA ILE A 450 1.90 -12.32 -21.41
C ILE A 450 2.93 -12.72 -20.35
N PRO A 451 4.24 -12.56 -20.62
CA PRO A 451 5.28 -12.91 -19.65
C PRO A 451 5.11 -12.13 -18.34
N HIS A 452 5.47 -12.76 -17.23
CA HIS A 452 5.37 -12.16 -15.89
C HIS A 452 6.13 -10.83 -15.78
N ASP A 453 7.29 -10.70 -16.43
CA ASP A 453 8.07 -9.46 -16.49
C ASP A 453 7.28 -8.26 -17.04
N VAL A 454 6.31 -8.51 -17.93
CA VAL A 454 5.46 -7.45 -18.48
C VAL A 454 4.57 -6.85 -17.41
N PHE A 455 4.00 -7.68 -16.52
CA PHE A 455 3.17 -7.20 -15.42
C PHE A 455 4.00 -6.34 -14.46
N ILE A 456 5.20 -6.79 -14.10
CA ILE A 456 6.11 -6.04 -13.21
C ILE A 456 6.48 -4.68 -13.83
N LYS A 457 6.89 -4.68 -15.12
CA LYS A 457 7.29 -3.46 -15.83
C LYS A 457 6.12 -2.49 -16.05
N MET A 458 4.90 -2.99 -16.20
CA MET A 458 3.71 -2.14 -16.32
C MET A 458 3.37 -1.40 -15.03
N MET A 459 3.83 -1.89 -13.87
CA MET A 459 3.61 -1.26 -12.57
C MET A 459 4.68 -0.24 -12.20
N GLN A 460 5.88 -0.36 -12.75
CA GLN A 460 7.00 0.53 -12.46
C GLN A 460 6.90 1.90 -13.18
N GLY A 461 5.71 2.38 -13.50
CA GLY A 461 5.41 3.72 -13.99
C GLY A 461 5.38 3.84 -15.51
#